data_e486a1a2ffae165937803897d365e5c1
#
_entry.id   e486a1a2ffae165937803897d365e5c1
#
_cell.length_a   1.000
_cell.length_b   1.000
_cell.length_c   1.000
_cell.angle_alpha   90.00
_cell.angle_beta   90.00
_cell.angle_gamma   90.00
#
_symmetry.space_group_name_H-M   'P 1'
#
loop_
_entity.id
_entity.type
_entity.pdbx_description
1 polymer ?
#
loop_
_entity_poly.entity_id
_entity_poly.type
_entity_poly.pdbx_seq_one_letter_code
_entity_poly.pdbx_strand_id
1 'polypeptide(L)'
;MPLNLSRNQIIIVSAIFGVVLFLVLVFLGVIPGLKEQNSGGFFGQGEQIVLSFWGVENNDFLMPFFENYQKIRPNVRVDYKQINENDYEKTLINALAAGRGPDIMMFRGNWLPKHADKIIPASENQITFSRFQELFPTVAVSDFAPERKIYALPLFVDTLTFLYNKNIFDAKSVALPPKNWNDFQNLVPRFNEIGPGPNRQVIKSAAAIGGSEKSVHAAGDLLNVIMLQFGSQLIGQKNRQINFGEPEEKAFDFYLQFANPAGQRYTWSDNLPYSLNAFAEGQTAAIFDYAAQIPLLKKKNPFLEIGVSFLPQLNPEKPVNFADYWGLAVSEGSKNAAYGWDFIVYSLADQKTAEKYLEVSKRPPALRTLIQKFANDPDLGVFARQALTARSWPQPDNNKVKQIFSNMIESVLTAKLSRREALQKAENELNELY
;
A
#
# COMPACT_ATOMS: atom_id res chain seq x y z
N MET A 1 -48.08 -49.96 -47.97
CA MET A 1 -48.92 -48.87 -48.57
C MET A 1 -48.03 -47.81 -49.09
N PRO A 2 -47.98 -47.47 -50.39
CA PRO A 2 -47.22 -46.33 -50.87
C PRO A 2 -47.96 -45.04 -50.50
N LEU A 3 -47.26 -44.11 -49.84
CA LEU A 3 -47.78 -42.82 -49.53
C LEU A 3 -47.85 -41.99 -50.83
N ASN A 4 -49.07 -41.88 -51.40
CA ASN A 4 -49.36 -41.03 -52.56
C ASN A 4 -49.48 -39.57 -52.05
N LEU A 5 -48.37 -38.87 -51.96
CA LEU A 5 -48.36 -37.46 -51.58
C LEU A 5 -48.68 -36.61 -52.83
N SER A 6 -49.58 -35.62 -52.70
CA SER A 6 -49.83 -34.63 -53.73
C SER A 6 -48.58 -33.76 -53.99
N ARG A 7 -48.45 -33.20 -55.20
CA ARG A 7 -47.30 -32.36 -55.58
C ARG A 7 -47.02 -31.24 -54.57
N ASN A 8 -48.05 -30.63 -53.96
CA ASN A 8 -47.97 -29.60 -52.96
C ASN A 8 -47.45 -30.16 -51.59
N GLN A 9 -47.85 -31.38 -51.23
CA GLN A 9 -47.39 -32.05 -50.02
C GLN A 9 -45.91 -32.43 -50.11
N ILE A 10 -45.45 -32.84 -51.28
CA ILE A 10 -44.03 -33.15 -51.54
C ILE A 10 -43.18 -31.87 -51.39
N ILE A 11 -43.65 -30.72 -51.88
CA ILE A 11 -42.96 -29.43 -51.77
C ILE A 11 -42.85 -29.01 -50.28
N ILE A 12 -43.94 -29.19 -49.52
CA ILE A 12 -43.97 -28.81 -48.09
C ILE A 12 -43.04 -29.72 -47.29
N VAL A 13 -43.08 -31.05 -47.53
CA VAL A 13 -42.20 -32.00 -46.84
C VAL A 13 -40.72 -31.76 -47.17
N SER A 14 -40.42 -31.45 -48.43
CA SER A 14 -39.06 -31.11 -48.86
C SER A 14 -38.54 -29.81 -48.24
N ALA A 15 -39.42 -28.82 -48.12
CA ALA A 15 -39.09 -27.56 -47.44
C ALA A 15 -38.82 -27.75 -45.93
N ILE A 16 -39.68 -28.51 -45.25
CA ILE A 16 -39.47 -28.87 -43.84
C ILE A 16 -38.19 -29.66 -43.66
N PHE A 17 -37.90 -30.64 -44.51
CA PHE A 17 -36.66 -31.39 -44.46
C PHE A 17 -35.41 -30.52 -44.68
N GLY A 18 -35.49 -29.58 -45.61
CA GLY A 18 -34.45 -28.59 -45.87
C GLY A 18 -34.17 -27.71 -44.65
N VAL A 19 -35.23 -27.23 -43.96
CA VAL A 19 -35.11 -26.40 -42.74
C VAL A 19 -34.51 -27.24 -41.59
N VAL A 20 -34.98 -28.48 -41.41
CA VAL A 20 -34.41 -29.38 -40.38
C VAL A 20 -32.97 -29.70 -40.64
N LEU A 21 -32.61 -30.03 -41.91
CA LEU A 21 -31.23 -30.27 -42.28
C LEU A 21 -30.35 -29.04 -42.08
N PHE A 22 -30.84 -27.84 -42.41
CA PHE A 22 -30.15 -26.58 -42.17
C PHE A 22 -29.91 -26.36 -40.69
N LEU A 23 -30.92 -26.54 -39.83
CA LEU A 23 -30.80 -26.43 -38.37
C LEU A 23 -29.79 -27.46 -37.80
N VAL A 24 -29.78 -28.71 -38.31
CA VAL A 24 -28.80 -29.72 -37.91
C VAL A 24 -27.38 -29.31 -38.34
N LEU A 25 -27.20 -28.77 -39.52
CA LEU A 25 -25.89 -28.30 -39.99
C LEU A 25 -25.39 -27.06 -39.24
N VAL A 26 -26.31 -26.20 -38.79
CA VAL A 26 -25.99 -25.09 -37.89
C VAL A 26 -25.56 -25.64 -36.50
N PHE A 27 -26.33 -26.63 -35.99
CA PHE A 27 -26.03 -27.24 -34.66
C PHE A 27 -24.70 -28.02 -34.67
N LEU A 28 -24.39 -28.66 -35.79
CA LEU A 28 -23.11 -29.36 -36.00
C LEU A 28 -21.92 -28.44 -36.35
N GLY A 29 -22.18 -27.12 -36.47
CA GLY A 29 -21.11 -26.14 -36.73
C GLY A 29 -20.48 -26.24 -38.14
N VAL A 30 -21.17 -26.91 -39.10
CA VAL A 30 -20.65 -27.10 -40.48
C VAL A 30 -20.82 -25.85 -41.35
N ILE A 31 -21.69 -24.91 -40.99
CA ILE A 31 -21.90 -23.66 -41.73
C ILE A 31 -21.07 -22.55 -41.13
N PRO A 32 -19.97 -22.10 -41.81
CA PRO A 32 -19.17 -20.98 -41.33
C PRO A 32 -19.98 -19.67 -41.39
N GLY A 33 -20.06 -18.95 -40.27
CA GLY A 33 -20.68 -17.61 -40.23
C GLY A 33 -21.98 -17.51 -39.41
N LEU A 34 -22.58 -18.62 -38.96
CA LEU A 34 -23.73 -18.66 -38.05
C LEU A 34 -23.37 -19.24 -36.67
N LYS A 35 -22.13 -19.04 -36.21
CA LYS A 35 -21.85 -19.16 -34.78
C LYS A 35 -22.57 -17.98 -34.13
N GLU A 36 -23.51 -18.29 -33.23
CA GLU A 36 -24.00 -17.30 -32.29
C GLU A 36 -22.81 -16.49 -31.78
N GLN A 37 -22.84 -15.21 -32.07
CA GLN A 37 -22.11 -14.24 -31.28
C GLN A 37 -22.73 -14.33 -29.89
N ASN A 38 -22.29 -15.36 -29.13
CA ASN A 38 -22.49 -15.34 -27.71
C ASN A 38 -21.94 -13.98 -27.26
N SER A 39 -22.82 -13.15 -26.75
CA SER A 39 -22.53 -11.95 -25.96
C SER A 39 -21.84 -12.37 -24.65
N GLY A 40 -20.88 -13.27 -24.74
CA GLY A 40 -19.88 -13.64 -23.75
C GLY A 40 -18.69 -12.74 -23.98
N GLY A 41 -18.45 -11.90 -23.02
CA GLY A 41 -17.50 -10.83 -22.98
C GLY A 41 -16.16 -11.05 -23.71
N PHE A 42 -15.44 -9.99 -23.87
CA PHE A 42 -14.10 -9.71 -24.42
C PHE A 42 -13.04 -10.84 -24.38
N PHE A 43 -13.33 -12.02 -23.87
CA PHE A 43 -12.44 -13.14 -23.57
C PHE A 43 -12.81 -14.39 -24.37
N GLY A 44 -12.00 -14.76 -25.38
CA GLY A 44 -12.18 -15.97 -26.19
C GLY A 44 -12.01 -17.27 -25.35
N GLN A 45 -12.92 -18.24 -25.53
CA GLN A 45 -12.71 -19.61 -25.03
C GLN A 45 -11.78 -20.36 -25.97
N GLY A 46 -10.59 -20.77 -25.52
CA GLY A 46 -9.76 -21.72 -26.23
C GLY A 46 -8.25 -21.56 -26.17
N GLU A 47 -7.70 -20.36 -26.11
CA GLU A 47 -6.25 -20.15 -26.04
C GLU A 47 -5.78 -20.08 -24.59
N GLN A 48 -4.72 -20.85 -24.26
CA GLN A 48 -4.10 -20.75 -22.94
C GLN A 48 -3.31 -19.45 -22.83
N ILE A 49 -3.69 -18.60 -21.88
CA ILE A 49 -3.04 -17.33 -21.60
C ILE A 49 -2.21 -17.47 -20.34
N VAL A 50 -0.97 -17.04 -20.40
CA VAL A 50 -0.09 -16.95 -19.24
C VAL A 50 0.13 -15.46 -18.94
N LEU A 51 -0.34 -15.02 -17.77
CA LEU A 51 -0.10 -13.68 -17.25
C LEU A 51 1.15 -13.71 -16.38
N SER A 52 2.18 -13.02 -16.80
CA SER A 52 3.37 -12.82 -15.96
C SER A 52 3.10 -11.73 -14.94
N PHE A 53 3.31 -12.05 -13.64
CA PHE A 53 3.10 -11.13 -12.54
C PHE A 53 4.38 -11.02 -11.70
N TRP A 54 4.89 -9.80 -11.51
CA TRP A 54 6.06 -9.54 -10.67
C TRP A 54 5.68 -8.73 -9.44
N GLY A 55 6.21 -9.10 -8.28
CA GLY A 55 5.94 -8.41 -7.03
C GLY A 55 6.95 -8.71 -5.92
N VAL A 56 6.72 -8.09 -4.77
CA VAL A 56 7.54 -8.23 -3.57
C VAL A 56 6.89 -9.14 -2.52
N GLU A 57 5.56 -9.37 -2.62
CA GLU A 57 4.82 -10.20 -1.66
C GLU A 57 5.25 -11.67 -1.74
N ASN A 58 5.09 -12.39 -0.63
CA ASN A 58 5.27 -13.82 -0.64
C ASN A 58 4.22 -14.48 -1.56
N ASN A 59 4.66 -15.43 -2.38
CA ASN A 59 3.79 -16.17 -3.29
C ASN A 59 2.59 -16.81 -2.56
N ASP A 60 2.82 -17.36 -1.37
CA ASP A 60 1.76 -18.04 -0.60
C ASP A 60 0.63 -17.07 -0.20
N PHE A 61 0.93 -15.78 -0.03
CA PHE A 61 -0.09 -14.78 0.26
C PHE A 61 -0.99 -14.48 -0.93
N LEU A 62 -0.45 -14.62 -2.14
CA LEU A 62 -1.18 -14.33 -3.39
C LEU A 62 -1.93 -15.56 -3.94
N MET A 63 -1.66 -16.76 -3.43
CA MET A 63 -2.33 -18.01 -3.87
C MET A 63 -3.86 -17.92 -3.89
N PRO A 64 -4.54 -17.29 -2.88
CA PRO A 64 -5.99 -17.15 -2.93
C PRO A 64 -6.50 -16.42 -4.19
N PHE A 65 -5.73 -15.45 -4.71
CA PHE A 65 -6.07 -14.73 -5.95
C PHE A 65 -5.94 -15.66 -7.17
N PHE A 66 -4.83 -16.38 -7.26
CA PHE A 66 -4.55 -17.28 -8.41
C PHE A 66 -5.58 -18.40 -8.49
N GLU A 67 -5.83 -19.09 -7.38
CA GLU A 67 -6.79 -20.22 -7.32
C GLU A 67 -8.23 -19.77 -7.61
N ASN A 68 -8.66 -18.63 -7.05
CA ASN A 68 -10.01 -18.15 -7.29
C ASN A 68 -10.19 -17.65 -8.72
N TYR A 69 -9.20 -16.96 -9.27
CA TYR A 69 -9.25 -16.49 -10.65
C TYR A 69 -9.27 -17.65 -11.65
N GLN A 70 -8.47 -18.69 -11.44
CA GLN A 70 -8.45 -19.87 -12.30
C GLN A 70 -9.79 -20.61 -12.36
N LYS A 71 -10.61 -20.56 -11.28
CA LYS A 71 -11.94 -21.16 -11.27
C LYS A 71 -12.91 -20.47 -12.24
N ILE A 72 -12.76 -19.15 -12.43
CA ILE A 72 -13.63 -18.37 -13.32
C ILE A 72 -13.02 -18.18 -14.72
N ARG A 73 -11.70 -18.31 -14.84
CA ARG A 73 -10.94 -18.23 -16.09
C ARG A 73 -9.98 -19.43 -16.22
N PRO A 74 -10.50 -20.65 -16.48
CA PRO A 74 -9.67 -21.86 -16.51
C PRO A 74 -8.57 -21.84 -17.58
N ASN A 75 -8.75 -21.03 -18.62
CA ASN A 75 -7.77 -20.84 -19.69
C ASN A 75 -6.68 -19.80 -19.36
N VAL A 76 -6.73 -19.15 -18.18
CA VAL A 76 -5.72 -18.17 -17.77
C VAL A 76 -4.91 -18.72 -16.60
N ARG A 77 -3.60 -18.73 -16.75
CA ARG A 77 -2.65 -19.05 -15.67
C ARG A 77 -1.86 -17.81 -15.31
N VAL A 78 -1.69 -17.56 -14.01
CA VAL A 78 -0.80 -16.50 -13.51
C VAL A 78 0.55 -17.12 -13.14
N ASP A 79 1.63 -16.57 -13.69
CA ASP A 79 3.02 -16.95 -13.41
C ASP A 79 3.68 -15.86 -12.59
N TYR A 80 3.81 -16.11 -11.29
CA TYR A 80 4.28 -15.10 -10.32
C TYR A 80 5.78 -15.21 -10.10
N LYS A 81 6.46 -14.06 -10.16
CA LYS A 81 7.87 -13.90 -9.80
C LYS A 81 8.02 -12.96 -8.61
N GLN A 82 8.43 -13.53 -7.47
CA GLN A 82 8.82 -12.74 -6.30
C GLN A 82 10.21 -12.14 -6.49
N ILE A 83 10.36 -10.87 -6.17
CA ILE A 83 11.64 -10.13 -6.21
C ILE A 83 11.80 -9.45 -4.84
N ASN A 84 13.04 -9.40 -4.33
CA ASN A 84 13.32 -8.68 -3.09
C ASN A 84 12.95 -7.20 -3.23
N GLU A 85 12.31 -6.62 -2.22
CA GLU A 85 11.79 -5.24 -2.27
C GLU A 85 12.90 -4.22 -2.58
N ASN A 86 14.09 -4.41 -2.03
CA ASN A 86 15.22 -3.49 -2.25
C ASN A 86 15.69 -3.47 -3.72
N ASP A 87 15.52 -4.58 -4.45
CA ASP A 87 15.96 -4.73 -5.84
C ASP A 87 14.80 -4.57 -6.83
N TYR A 88 13.56 -4.52 -6.33
CA TYR A 88 12.36 -4.64 -7.14
C TYR A 88 12.24 -3.53 -8.19
N GLU A 89 12.29 -2.27 -7.76
CA GLU A 89 12.13 -1.13 -8.68
C GLU A 89 13.17 -1.19 -9.80
N LYS A 90 14.45 -1.35 -9.45
CA LYS A 90 15.55 -1.42 -10.43
C LYS A 90 15.37 -2.57 -11.40
N THR A 91 15.02 -3.76 -10.88
CA THR A 91 14.84 -4.97 -11.69
C THR A 91 13.66 -4.81 -12.63
N LEU A 92 12.54 -4.27 -12.14
CA LEU A 92 11.33 -4.02 -12.91
C LEU A 92 11.58 -3.02 -14.06
N ILE A 93 12.15 -1.86 -13.74
CA ILE A 93 12.39 -0.81 -14.73
C ILE A 93 13.34 -1.26 -15.82
N ASN A 94 14.41 -1.98 -15.47
CA ASN A 94 15.33 -2.53 -16.46
C ASN A 94 14.66 -3.54 -17.40
N ALA A 95 13.77 -4.38 -16.86
CA ALA A 95 13.03 -5.35 -17.65
C ALA A 95 12.01 -4.68 -18.58
N LEU A 96 11.27 -3.68 -18.09
CA LEU A 96 10.34 -2.88 -18.90
C LEU A 96 11.04 -2.17 -20.04
N ALA A 97 12.18 -1.52 -19.77
CA ALA A 97 12.99 -0.85 -20.78
C ALA A 97 13.54 -1.82 -21.85
N ALA A 98 13.79 -3.08 -21.48
CA ALA A 98 14.23 -4.13 -22.39
C ALA A 98 13.07 -4.86 -23.12
N GLY A 99 11.81 -4.43 -22.95
CA GLY A 99 10.63 -5.08 -23.52
C GLY A 99 10.34 -6.49 -22.98
N ARG A 100 10.85 -6.80 -21.78
CA ARG A 100 10.73 -8.09 -21.09
C ARG A 100 10.07 -7.94 -19.70
N GLY A 101 9.32 -6.87 -19.52
CA GLY A 101 8.56 -6.63 -18.29
C GLY A 101 7.39 -7.59 -18.14
N PRO A 102 6.78 -7.68 -16.94
CA PRO A 102 5.61 -8.49 -16.68
C PRO A 102 4.33 -7.87 -17.28
N ASP A 103 3.24 -8.67 -17.35
CA ASP A 103 1.89 -8.16 -17.65
C ASP A 103 1.32 -7.38 -16.47
N ILE A 104 1.49 -7.94 -15.25
CA ILE A 104 1.02 -7.36 -14.00
C ILE A 104 2.22 -7.08 -13.10
N MET A 105 2.19 -5.95 -12.42
CA MET A 105 3.23 -5.57 -11.47
C MET A 105 2.67 -5.03 -10.17
N MET A 106 3.36 -5.27 -9.07
CA MET A 106 3.12 -4.50 -7.86
C MET A 106 3.60 -3.06 -8.06
N PHE A 107 2.77 -2.11 -7.67
CA PHE A 107 2.98 -0.69 -7.88
C PHE A 107 2.77 0.08 -6.58
N ARG A 108 3.78 0.83 -6.13
CA ARG A 108 3.71 1.53 -4.84
C ARG A 108 2.82 2.77 -4.94
N GLY A 109 2.12 3.11 -3.85
CA GLY A 109 1.16 4.22 -3.80
C GLY A 109 1.71 5.56 -4.28
N ASN A 110 2.98 5.81 -4.05
CA ASN A 110 3.65 7.06 -4.40
C ASN A 110 4.44 7.05 -5.73
N TRP A 111 4.39 5.97 -6.51
CA TRP A 111 5.21 5.78 -7.73
C TRP A 111 4.67 6.43 -8.99
N LEU A 112 3.41 6.83 -9.00
CA LEU A 112 2.76 7.33 -10.21
C LEU A 112 3.48 8.53 -10.85
N PRO A 113 4.03 9.51 -10.11
CA PRO A 113 4.74 10.64 -10.72
C PRO A 113 5.95 10.24 -11.57
N LYS A 114 6.62 9.13 -11.20
CA LYS A 114 7.84 8.63 -11.87
C LYS A 114 7.56 7.60 -12.95
N HIS A 115 6.51 6.79 -12.78
CA HIS A 115 6.30 5.57 -13.55
C HIS A 115 4.94 5.47 -14.24
N ALA A 116 4.18 6.58 -14.35
CA ALA A 116 2.87 6.57 -15.02
C ALA A 116 2.95 6.11 -16.48
N ASP A 117 4.07 6.40 -17.16
CA ASP A 117 4.36 6.02 -18.55
C ASP A 117 4.65 4.52 -18.74
N LYS A 118 4.78 3.77 -17.66
CA LYS A 118 5.05 2.32 -17.67
C LYS A 118 3.81 1.46 -17.51
N ILE A 119 2.66 2.07 -17.24
CA ILE A 119 1.41 1.37 -16.90
C ILE A 119 0.22 1.90 -17.69
N ILE A 120 -0.73 1.02 -17.98
CA ILE A 120 -1.97 1.37 -18.68
C ILE A 120 -3.09 1.54 -17.66
N PRO A 121 -3.86 2.66 -17.69
CA PRO A 121 -5.03 2.80 -16.84
C PRO A 121 -6.14 1.81 -17.21
N ALA A 122 -6.98 1.44 -16.23
CA ALA A 122 -8.18 0.66 -16.46
C ALA A 122 -9.15 1.41 -17.37
N SER A 123 -9.85 0.66 -18.22
CA SER A 123 -10.97 1.20 -18.99
C SER A 123 -12.24 1.29 -18.13
N GLU A 124 -13.17 2.15 -18.51
CA GLU A 124 -14.47 2.28 -17.85
C GLU A 124 -15.27 0.96 -17.83
N ASN A 125 -15.06 0.08 -18.81
CA ASN A 125 -15.70 -1.24 -18.85
C ASN A 125 -15.13 -2.22 -17.82
N GLN A 126 -13.90 -2.00 -17.32
CA GLN A 126 -13.25 -2.82 -16.31
C GLN A 126 -13.62 -2.35 -14.90
N ILE A 127 -13.50 -1.06 -14.65
CA ILE A 127 -13.92 -0.43 -13.39
C ILE A 127 -14.15 1.07 -13.61
N THR A 128 -15.32 1.56 -13.21
CA THR A 128 -15.63 2.99 -13.27
C THR A 128 -14.93 3.74 -12.12
N PHE A 129 -14.64 5.03 -12.34
CA PHE A 129 -14.08 5.86 -11.27
C PHE A 129 -15.00 5.96 -10.04
N SER A 130 -16.32 6.04 -10.24
CA SER A 130 -17.29 6.02 -9.13
C SER A 130 -17.18 4.74 -8.31
N ARG A 131 -17.09 3.58 -8.99
CA ARG A 131 -16.94 2.29 -8.30
C ARG A 131 -15.64 2.22 -7.53
N PHE A 132 -14.54 2.73 -8.09
CA PHE A 132 -13.24 2.79 -7.41
C PHE A 132 -13.32 3.64 -6.12
N GLN A 133 -13.97 4.81 -6.16
CA GLN A 133 -14.17 5.66 -4.98
C GLN A 133 -15.04 5.01 -3.89
N GLU A 134 -16.05 4.24 -4.29
CA GLU A 134 -16.89 3.48 -3.35
C GLU A 134 -16.08 2.36 -2.64
N LEU A 135 -15.21 1.69 -3.38
CA LEU A 135 -14.49 0.54 -2.88
C LEU A 135 -13.31 0.89 -1.98
N PHE A 136 -12.57 1.96 -2.28
CA PHE A 136 -11.27 2.21 -1.66
C PHE A 136 -11.20 3.54 -0.88
N PRO A 137 -10.29 3.64 0.12
CA PRO A 137 -10.09 4.88 0.88
C PRO A 137 -9.57 6.03 0.01
N THR A 138 -9.81 7.24 0.49
CA THR A 138 -9.48 8.47 -0.26
C THR A 138 -7.99 8.56 -0.63
N VAL A 139 -7.09 8.05 0.21
CA VAL A 139 -5.66 8.02 -0.10
C VAL A 139 -5.39 7.23 -1.38
N ALA A 140 -5.99 6.05 -1.54
CA ALA A 140 -5.83 5.26 -2.76
C ALA A 140 -6.44 5.94 -4.00
N VAL A 141 -7.56 6.66 -3.82
CA VAL A 141 -8.17 7.43 -4.90
C VAL A 141 -7.24 8.55 -5.35
N SER A 142 -6.62 9.26 -4.41
CA SER A 142 -5.69 10.35 -4.71
C SER A 142 -4.43 9.86 -5.42
N ASP A 143 -3.87 8.73 -4.97
CA ASP A 143 -2.59 8.22 -5.46
C ASP A 143 -2.72 7.46 -6.78
N PHE A 144 -3.78 6.63 -6.93
CA PHE A 144 -3.91 5.71 -8.06
C PHE A 144 -4.91 6.16 -9.13
N ALA A 145 -5.70 7.20 -8.85
CA ALA A 145 -6.69 7.66 -9.82
C ALA A 145 -6.70 9.19 -10.05
N PRO A 146 -5.51 9.83 -10.27
CA PRO A 146 -5.48 11.23 -10.63
C PRO A 146 -6.24 11.46 -11.95
N GLU A 147 -6.84 12.64 -12.08
CA GLU A 147 -7.61 13.01 -13.27
C GLU A 147 -8.70 11.97 -13.64
N ARG A 148 -9.19 11.20 -12.66
CA ARG A 148 -10.18 10.13 -12.80
C ARG A 148 -9.71 8.94 -13.65
N LYS A 149 -8.42 8.79 -13.95
CA LYS A 149 -7.85 7.63 -14.63
C LYS A 149 -7.28 6.66 -13.60
N ILE A 150 -7.79 5.44 -13.55
CA ILE A 150 -7.40 4.42 -12.56
C ILE A 150 -6.18 3.68 -13.07
N TYR A 151 -5.02 3.91 -12.47
CA TYR A 151 -3.74 3.31 -12.86
C TYR A 151 -3.38 2.05 -12.08
N ALA A 152 -3.91 1.89 -10.87
CA ALA A 152 -3.70 0.71 -10.03
C ALA A 152 -4.88 0.51 -9.06
N LEU A 153 -5.05 -0.71 -8.55
CA LEU A 153 -5.92 -0.99 -7.42
C LEU A 153 -5.08 -1.35 -6.19
N PRO A 154 -5.38 -0.80 -5.00
CA PRO A 154 -4.61 -1.09 -3.80
C PRO A 154 -4.79 -2.54 -3.35
N LEU A 155 -3.66 -3.22 -3.09
CA LEU A 155 -3.63 -4.58 -2.57
C LEU A 155 -3.93 -4.60 -1.06
N PHE A 156 -3.33 -3.67 -0.34
CA PHE A 156 -3.56 -3.38 1.08
C PHE A 156 -3.28 -1.89 1.32
N VAL A 157 -3.67 -1.35 2.48
CA VAL A 157 -3.31 0.02 2.88
C VAL A 157 -2.75 -0.02 4.30
N ASP A 158 -1.41 -0.03 4.41
CA ASP A 158 -0.73 0.04 5.70
C ASP A 158 -0.52 1.48 6.13
N THR A 159 -0.58 1.72 7.43
CA THR A 159 -0.46 3.06 8.01
C THR A 159 0.51 3.07 9.18
N LEU A 160 1.22 4.19 9.34
CA LEU A 160 2.10 4.37 10.48
C LEU A 160 1.28 4.42 11.78
N THR A 161 1.62 3.56 12.75
CA THR A 161 0.91 3.42 14.03
C THR A 161 1.86 3.54 15.21
N PHE A 162 1.31 3.60 16.42
CA PHE A 162 2.04 3.51 17.67
C PHE A 162 2.06 2.04 18.14
N LEU A 163 3.20 1.37 17.97
CA LEU A 163 3.44 0.03 18.47
C LEU A 163 4.10 0.10 19.84
N TYR A 164 3.53 -0.57 20.83
CA TYR A 164 4.06 -0.52 22.21
C TYR A 164 4.20 -1.91 22.83
N ASN A 165 5.16 -2.04 23.74
CA ASN A 165 5.36 -3.25 24.53
C ASN A 165 4.40 -3.26 25.71
N LYS A 166 3.38 -4.15 25.67
CA LYS A 166 2.34 -4.25 26.71
C LYS A 166 2.94 -4.48 28.09
N ASN A 167 3.94 -5.38 28.20
CA ASN A 167 4.56 -5.70 29.49
C ASN A 167 5.24 -4.47 30.12
N ILE A 168 5.87 -3.61 29.32
CA ILE A 168 6.49 -2.38 29.82
C ILE A 168 5.43 -1.37 30.25
N PHE A 169 4.34 -1.22 29.48
CA PHE A 169 3.23 -0.34 29.82
C PHE A 169 2.54 -0.78 31.12
N ASP A 170 2.28 -2.08 31.28
CA ASP A 170 1.71 -2.66 32.49
C ASP A 170 2.63 -2.46 33.71
N ALA A 171 3.92 -2.71 33.56
CA ALA A 171 4.91 -2.49 34.62
C ALA A 171 5.00 -1.03 35.08
N LYS A 172 4.73 -0.07 34.17
CA LYS A 172 4.67 1.37 34.48
C LYS A 172 3.25 1.83 34.87
N SER A 173 2.28 0.90 35.03
CA SER A 173 0.86 1.19 35.35
C SER A 173 0.22 2.20 34.38
N VAL A 174 0.51 2.04 33.07
CA VAL A 174 -0.08 2.85 32.00
C VAL A 174 -1.09 1.99 31.26
N ALA A 175 -2.35 2.14 31.61
CA ALA A 175 -3.44 1.31 31.08
C ALA A 175 -3.79 1.62 29.61
N LEU A 176 -3.56 2.84 29.15
CA LEU A 176 -3.92 3.27 27.80
C LEU A 176 -2.74 3.98 27.12
N PRO A 177 -2.45 3.67 25.86
CA PRO A 177 -1.49 4.42 25.07
C PRO A 177 -1.97 5.85 24.79
N PRO A 178 -1.05 6.77 24.42
CA PRO A 178 -1.37 8.18 24.21
C PRO A 178 -2.26 8.38 22.99
N LYS A 179 -3.29 9.24 23.10
CA LYS A 179 -4.18 9.60 21.99
C LYS A 179 -3.71 10.81 21.21
N ASN A 180 -2.96 11.68 21.87
CA ASN A 180 -2.42 12.89 21.27
C ASN A 180 -0.95 13.11 21.69
N TRP A 181 -0.29 14.04 21.04
CA TRP A 181 1.12 14.31 21.29
C TRP A 181 1.40 14.89 22.68
N ASN A 182 0.44 15.59 23.31
CA ASN A 182 0.59 16.06 24.69
C ASN A 182 0.59 14.89 25.66
N ASP A 183 -0.33 13.94 25.49
CA ASP A 183 -0.35 12.72 26.29
C ASP A 183 0.97 11.95 26.14
N PHE A 184 1.48 11.82 24.88
CA PHE A 184 2.76 11.18 24.63
C PHE A 184 3.92 11.89 25.33
N GLN A 185 4.01 13.22 25.21
CA GLN A 185 5.04 14.02 25.89
C GLN A 185 5.01 13.85 27.42
N ASN A 186 3.81 13.72 28.00
CA ASN A 186 3.64 13.50 29.44
C ASN A 186 4.04 12.08 29.89
N LEU A 187 4.03 11.11 28.95
CA LEU A 187 4.50 9.75 29.23
C LEU A 187 6.03 9.64 29.21
N VAL A 188 6.73 10.46 28.44
CA VAL A 188 8.20 10.36 28.26
C VAL A 188 8.94 10.25 29.59
N PRO A 189 8.75 11.12 30.60
CA PRO A 189 9.48 11.05 31.88
C PRO A 189 9.16 9.78 32.69
N ARG A 190 8.01 9.15 32.48
CA ARG A 190 7.60 7.94 33.21
C ARG A 190 8.33 6.69 32.74
N PHE A 191 8.70 6.65 31.46
CA PHE A 191 9.32 5.49 30.83
C PHE A 191 10.84 5.62 30.72
N ASN A 192 11.35 6.84 30.63
CA ASN A 192 12.77 7.06 30.46
C ASN A 192 13.56 6.70 31.72
N GLU A 193 14.57 5.90 31.50
CA GLU A 193 15.63 5.64 32.49
C GLU A 193 16.95 6.18 31.88
N ILE A 194 17.42 7.27 32.48
CA ILE A 194 18.63 7.97 32.01
C ILE A 194 19.76 7.73 33.01
N GLY A 195 20.90 7.25 32.54
CA GLY A 195 22.07 7.01 33.34
C GLY A 195 22.66 8.28 33.95
N PRO A 196 23.41 8.14 35.05
CA PRO A 196 24.11 9.26 35.68
C PRO A 196 25.24 9.78 34.79
N GLY A 197 25.54 11.07 34.95
CA GLY A 197 26.68 11.74 34.29
C GLY A 197 26.29 12.72 33.20
N PRO A 198 27.27 13.45 32.67
CA PRO A 198 27.03 14.56 31.72
C PRO A 198 26.48 14.09 30.37
N ASN A 199 26.77 12.84 29.97
CA ASN A 199 26.34 12.31 28.67
C ASN A 199 24.87 11.84 28.64
N ARG A 200 24.17 11.81 29.79
CA ARG A 200 22.75 11.45 29.89
C ARG A 200 22.35 10.27 28.99
N GLN A 201 23.11 9.17 29.12
CA GLN A 201 22.84 7.98 28.31
C GLN A 201 21.44 7.42 28.61
N VAL A 202 20.64 7.23 27.56
CA VAL A 202 19.34 6.57 27.68
C VAL A 202 19.57 5.08 27.87
N ILE A 203 19.09 4.54 29.01
CA ILE A 203 19.13 3.10 29.34
C ILE A 203 17.84 2.46 28.85
N LYS A 204 16.68 3.11 29.13
CA LYS A 204 15.38 2.77 28.60
C LYS A 204 14.67 4.02 28.16
N SER A 205 13.83 3.91 27.14
CA SER A 205 13.12 5.05 26.58
C SER A 205 11.62 4.82 26.45
N ALA A 206 10.87 5.92 26.40
CA ALA A 206 9.44 5.89 26.12
C ALA A 206 9.14 5.47 24.69
N ALA A 207 9.87 6.01 23.74
CA ALA A 207 9.75 5.64 22.33
C ALA A 207 10.98 6.06 21.52
N ALA A 208 11.24 5.37 20.42
CA ALA A 208 12.24 5.77 19.45
C ALA A 208 11.66 6.83 18.50
N ILE A 209 11.94 8.10 18.78
CA ILE A 209 11.53 9.28 17.98
C ILE A 209 12.58 10.39 18.14
N GLY A 210 12.83 11.14 17.08
CA GLY A 210 13.76 12.27 17.05
C GLY A 210 15.07 11.96 16.32
N GLY A 211 15.43 10.68 16.16
CA GLY A 211 16.60 10.26 15.36
C GLY A 211 16.32 10.23 13.86
N SER A 212 17.38 10.07 13.06
CA SER A 212 17.30 9.84 11.62
C SER A 212 17.05 8.34 11.31
N GLU A 213 16.97 7.98 10.02
CA GLU A 213 16.86 6.56 9.59
C GLU A 213 18.05 5.69 10.09
N LYS A 214 19.10 6.27 10.61
CA LYS A 214 20.21 5.52 11.25
C LYS A 214 19.78 4.81 12.53
N SER A 215 18.86 5.41 13.27
CA SER A 215 18.43 4.91 14.57
C SER A 215 16.92 4.67 14.69
N VAL A 216 16.12 5.32 13.86
CA VAL A 216 14.64 5.23 13.88
C VAL A 216 14.16 4.71 12.54
N HIS A 217 13.58 3.51 12.51
CA HIS A 217 12.90 3.00 11.32
C HIS A 217 11.71 3.90 10.97
N ALA A 218 11.55 4.20 9.68
CA ALA A 218 10.51 5.10 9.17
C ALA A 218 10.54 6.53 9.77
N ALA A 219 11.75 7.04 10.13
CA ALA A 219 11.93 8.39 10.65
C ALA A 219 11.39 9.48 9.71
N GLY A 220 11.65 9.32 8.41
CA GLY A 220 11.14 10.22 7.38
C GLY A 220 9.62 10.23 7.31
N ASP A 221 8.98 9.06 7.36
CA ASP A 221 7.51 8.94 7.32
C ASP A 221 6.87 9.50 8.59
N LEU A 222 7.51 9.30 9.76
CA LEU A 222 7.06 9.88 11.01
C LEU A 222 7.14 11.41 11.00
N LEU A 223 8.23 11.98 10.49
CA LEU A 223 8.33 13.43 10.33
C LEU A 223 7.32 13.95 9.32
N ASN A 224 7.10 13.25 8.21
CA ASN A 224 6.10 13.61 7.21
C ASN A 224 4.69 13.67 7.81
N VAL A 225 4.27 12.66 8.58
CA VAL A 225 2.93 12.70 9.19
C VAL A 225 2.81 13.82 10.22
N ILE A 226 3.85 14.11 10.97
CA ILE A 226 3.87 15.25 11.90
C ILE A 226 3.72 16.57 11.10
N MET A 227 4.45 16.75 9.99
CA MET A 227 4.28 17.91 9.10
C MET A 227 2.83 18.04 8.61
N LEU A 228 2.23 16.94 8.14
CA LEU A 228 0.83 16.94 7.70
C LEU A 228 -0.15 17.28 8.83
N GLN A 229 0.10 16.82 10.05
CA GLN A 229 -0.71 17.18 11.23
C GLN A 229 -0.56 18.66 11.62
N PHE A 230 0.60 19.29 11.39
CA PHE A 230 0.82 20.73 11.56
C PHE A 230 0.22 21.56 10.43
N GLY A 231 -0.36 20.92 9.40
CA GLY A 231 -1.05 21.61 8.30
C GLY A 231 -0.22 21.79 7.04
N SER A 232 0.94 21.13 6.96
CA SER A 232 1.76 21.12 5.75
C SER A 232 0.98 20.65 4.53
N GLN A 233 1.19 21.33 3.41
CA GLN A 233 0.79 20.90 2.07
C GLN A 233 2.07 20.63 1.27
N LEU A 234 2.71 19.49 1.55
CA LEU A 234 4.03 19.14 1.04
C LEU A 234 4.26 19.42 -0.44
N ILE A 235 3.20 19.46 -1.25
CA ILE A 235 3.26 19.87 -2.65
C ILE A 235 2.25 20.99 -2.90
N GLY A 236 2.73 22.13 -3.40
CA GLY A 236 1.88 23.23 -3.84
C GLY A 236 0.97 22.80 -4.99
N GLN A 237 -0.33 23.08 -4.87
CA GLN A 237 -1.36 22.67 -5.84
C GLN A 237 -1.13 23.20 -7.27
N LYS A 238 -0.43 24.31 -7.43
CA LYS A 238 -0.26 24.98 -8.74
C LYS A 238 1.04 24.64 -9.48
N ASN A 239 2.15 24.43 -8.75
CA ASN A 239 3.48 24.40 -9.37
C ASN A 239 4.20 23.06 -9.21
N ARG A 240 3.61 22.08 -8.50
CA ARG A 240 4.30 20.84 -8.06
C ARG A 240 5.63 21.12 -7.33
N GLN A 241 5.79 22.31 -6.78
CA GLN A 241 6.94 22.71 -6.00
C GLN A 241 6.68 22.49 -4.51
N ILE A 242 7.71 22.03 -3.84
CA ILE A 242 7.76 21.93 -2.38
C ILE A 242 8.21 23.28 -1.85
N ASN A 243 7.45 23.83 -0.91
CA ASN A 243 7.79 25.04 -0.20
C ASN A 243 7.61 24.79 1.30
N PHE A 244 8.70 24.71 2.02
CA PHE A 244 8.66 24.58 3.46
C PHE A 244 8.44 25.94 4.11
N GLY A 245 7.50 26.02 5.03
CA GLY A 245 7.12 27.20 5.76
C GLY A 245 6.96 26.94 7.25
N GLU A 246 6.17 27.76 7.90
CA GLU A 246 5.92 27.68 9.35
C GLU A 246 5.41 26.31 9.83
N PRO A 247 4.51 25.58 9.11
CA PRO A 247 4.09 24.24 9.50
C PRO A 247 5.24 23.25 9.57
N GLU A 248 6.14 23.26 8.57
CA GLU A 248 7.28 22.34 8.48
C GLU A 248 8.34 22.69 9.53
N GLU A 249 8.61 23.98 9.76
CA GLU A 249 9.51 24.43 10.82
C GLU A 249 9.02 23.96 12.21
N LYS A 250 7.74 24.17 12.52
CA LYS A 250 7.13 23.73 13.79
C LYS A 250 7.16 22.21 13.94
N ALA A 251 6.85 21.47 12.87
CA ALA A 251 6.86 20.02 12.89
C ALA A 251 8.28 19.47 13.10
N PHE A 252 9.28 20.07 12.46
CA PHE A 252 10.66 19.67 12.60
C PHE A 252 11.20 19.99 14.01
N ASP A 253 10.89 21.17 14.56
CA ASP A 253 11.21 21.52 15.93
C ASP A 253 10.55 20.56 16.93
N PHE A 254 9.29 20.21 16.69
CA PHE A 254 8.57 19.22 17.48
C PHE A 254 9.25 17.85 17.43
N TYR A 255 9.70 17.41 16.28
CA TYR A 255 10.39 16.13 16.12
C TYR A 255 11.74 16.12 16.83
N LEU A 256 12.54 17.15 16.63
CA LEU A 256 13.90 17.24 17.17
C LEU A 256 13.96 17.41 18.70
N GLN A 257 12.89 17.89 19.35
CA GLN A 257 12.88 18.01 20.82
C GLN A 257 13.13 16.65 21.52
N PHE A 258 12.74 15.55 20.87
CA PHE A 258 12.91 14.20 21.42
C PHE A 258 14.35 13.68 21.29
N ALA A 259 15.18 14.32 20.48
CA ALA A 259 16.60 14.00 20.33
C ALA A 259 17.53 14.93 21.09
N ASN A 260 17.01 15.94 21.79
CA ASN A 260 17.84 16.89 22.55
C ASN A 260 18.18 16.36 23.95
N PRO A 261 19.44 15.96 24.23
CA PRO A 261 19.83 15.39 25.53
C PRO A 261 19.62 16.35 26.71
N ALA A 262 19.64 17.67 26.48
CA ALA A 262 19.40 18.65 27.52
C ALA A 262 17.88 18.85 27.83
N GLY A 263 17.02 18.38 26.93
CA GLY A 263 15.57 18.55 27.06
C GLY A 263 14.92 17.55 28.02
N GLN A 264 13.79 17.94 28.61
CA GLN A 264 12.97 17.06 29.46
C GLN A 264 12.28 15.94 28.65
N ARG A 265 12.12 16.12 27.34
CA ARG A 265 11.45 15.20 26.42
C ARG A 265 12.44 14.34 25.63
N TYR A 266 13.73 14.39 25.96
CA TYR A 266 14.75 13.56 25.33
C TYR A 266 14.39 12.09 25.52
N THR A 267 14.29 11.33 24.43
CA THR A 267 13.95 9.90 24.47
C THR A 267 14.79 9.06 23.52
N TRP A 268 15.22 9.63 22.35
CA TRP A 268 16.01 8.90 21.37
C TRP A 268 16.94 9.81 20.57
N SER A 269 18.01 9.23 20.01
CA SER A 269 18.93 9.94 19.10
C SER A 269 19.72 8.93 18.28
N ASP A 270 20.49 9.41 17.29
CA ASP A 270 21.32 8.57 16.41
C ASP A 270 22.51 7.87 17.11
N ASN A 271 22.75 8.18 18.36
CA ASN A 271 23.72 7.47 19.20
C ASN A 271 23.16 6.22 19.89
N LEU A 272 21.85 5.94 19.70
CA LEU A 272 21.17 4.79 20.28
C LEU A 272 21.01 3.66 19.26
N PRO A 273 20.75 2.42 19.71
CA PRO A 273 20.56 1.29 18.82
C PRO A 273 19.39 1.52 17.83
N TYR A 274 19.38 0.75 16.76
CA TYR A 274 18.27 0.80 15.80
C TYR A 274 16.92 0.42 16.44
N SER A 275 15.89 1.22 16.22
CA SER A 275 14.62 1.20 16.95
C SER A 275 13.94 -0.18 16.98
N LEU A 276 13.95 -0.92 15.85
CA LEU A 276 13.34 -2.26 15.77
C LEU A 276 14.08 -3.25 16.68
N ASN A 277 15.41 -3.13 16.79
CA ASN A 277 16.20 -3.96 17.66
C ASN A 277 15.94 -3.64 19.14
N ALA A 278 16.03 -2.35 19.46
CA ALA A 278 15.80 -1.84 20.79
C ALA A 278 14.38 -2.16 21.31
N PHE A 279 13.38 -2.11 20.45
CA PHE A 279 12.01 -2.47 20.81
C PHE A 279 11.88 -3.98 21.06
N ALA A 280 12.44 -4.82 20.20
CA ALA A 280 12.43 -6.27 20.39
C ALA A 280 13.17 -6.70 21.68
N GLU A 281 14.21 -5.95 22.11
CA GLU A 281 14.99 -6.19 23.30
C GLU A 281 14.42 -5.51 24.58
N GLY A 282 13.33 -4.74 24.44
CA GLY A 282 12.70 -4.02 25.56
C GLY A 282 13.48 -2.82 26.06
N GLN A 283 14.39 -2.26 25.25
CA GLN A 283 15.14 -1.04 25.56
C GLN A 283 14.30 0.22 25.30
N THR A 284 13.32 0.15 24.38
CA THR A 284 12.32 1.18 24.18
C THR A 284 10.91 0.62 24.40
N ALA A 285 10.05 1.39 25.06
CA ALA A 285 8.68 0.97 25.34
C ALA A 285 7.76 1.04 24.11
N ALA A 286 8.10 1.88 23.11
CA ALA A 286 7.30 2.02 21.89
C ALA A 286 8.15 2.42 20.68
N ILE A 287 7.56 2.18 19.50
CA ILE A 287 8.04 2.65 18.20
C ILE A 287 6.86 3.14 17.37
N PHE A 288 7.15 3.91 16.33
CA PHE A 288 6.17 4.30 15.32
C PHE A 288 6.46 3.49 14.06
N ASP A 289 5.54 2.58 13.69
CA ASP A 289 5.84 1.67 12.60
C ASP A 289 4.58 1.09 11.94
N TYR A 290 4.78 0.30 10.89
CA TYR A 290 3.77 -0.32 10.05
C TYR A 290 3.44 -1.76 10.50
N ALA A 291 2.26 -2.26 10.12
CA ALA A 291 1.86 -3.65 10.38
C ALA A 291 2.88 -4.66 9.82
N ALA A 292 3.52 -4.32 8.71
CA ALA A 292 4.55 -5.15 8.08
C ALA A 292 5.71 -5.55 9.01
N GLN A 293 6.01 -4.73 10.05
CA GLN A 293 7.09 -5.00 10.98
C GLN A 293 6.70 -5.98 12.10
N ILE A 294 5.43 -6.14 12.41
CA ILE A 294 4.97 -6.99 13.52
C ILE A 294 5.46 -8.44 13.40
N PRO A 295 5.33 -9.13 12.25
CA PRO A 295 5.85 -10.49 12.10
C PRO A 295 7.37 -10.59 12.28
N LEU A 296 8.11 -9.58 11.80
CA LEU A 296 9.57 -9.53 11.92
C LEU A 296 10.01 -9.33 13.40
N LEU A 297 9.32 -8.47 14.13
CA LEU A 297 9.54 -8.24 15.56
C LEU A 297 9.24 -9.50 16.37
N LYS A 298 8.11 -10.17 16.10
CA LYS A 298 7.76 -11.45 16.75
C LYS A 298 8.72 -12.58 16.41
N LYS A 299 9.24 -12.63 15.18
CA LYS A 299 10.30 -13.58 14.82
C LYS A 299 11.59 -13.32 15.59
N LYS A 300 11.92 -12.05 15.85
CA LYS A 300 13.11 -11.65 16.60
C LYS A 300 12.97 -11.93 18.10
N ASN A 301 11.79 -11.64 18.67
CA ASN A 301 11.44 -11.95 20.05
C ASN A 301 10.03 -12.53 20.14
N PRO A 302 9.87 -13.87 20.17
CA PRO A 302 8.56 -14.52 20.25
C PRO A 302 7.75 -14.18 21.53
N PHE A 303 8.42 -13.72 22.58
CA PHE A 303 7.78 -13.33 23.86
C PHE A 303 7.39 -11.87 23.93
N LEU A 304 7.61 -11.10 22.85
CA LEU A 304 7.25 -9.69 22.78
C LEU A 304 5.74 -9.52 22.63
N GLU A 305 5.11 -8.98 23.67
CA GLU A 305 3.69 -8.65 23.66
C GLU A 305 3.46 -7.26 23.05
N ILE A 306 3.18 -7.24 21.75
CA ILE A 306 2.97 -5.99 21.00
C ILE A 306 1.53 -5.53 21.13
N GLY A 307 1.33 -4.31 21.61
CA GLY A 307 0.08 -3.58 21.49
C GLY A 307 0.11 -2.64 20.27
N VAL A 308 -1.03 -2.50 19.60
CA VAL A 308 -1.19 -1.58 18.48
C VAL A 308 -2.15 -0.47 18.90
N SER A 309 -1.75 0.78 18.74
CA SER A 309 -2.56 1.94 19.03
C SER A 309 -2.53 2.95 17.90
N PHE A 310 -3.53 3.82 17.87
CA PHE A 310 -3.53 4.95 16.96
C PHE A 310 -2.26 5.77 17.09
N LEU A 311 -1.78 6.29 15.97
CA LEU A 311 -0.76 7.31 15.96
C LEU A 311 -1.25 8.51 16.79
N PRO A 312 -0.47 9.06 17.75
CA PRO A 312 -0.85 10.26 18.46
C PRO A 312 -1.15 11.41 17.50
N GLN A 313 -2.20 12.16 17.77
CA GLN A 313 -2.65 13.25 16.91
C GLN A 313 -2.36 14.61 17.52
N LEU A 314 -2.10 15.62 16.68
CA LEU A 314 -2.10 17.00 17.12
C LEU A 314 -3.52 17.46 17.47
N ASN A 315 -4.49 17.06 16.63
CA ASN A 315 -5.91 17.26 16.87
C ASN A 315 -6.68 15.92 16.67
N PRO A 316 -7.07 15.24 17.75
CA PRO A 316 -7.79 13.96 17.65
C PRO A 316 -9.15 14.03 16.92
N GLU A 317 -9.79 15.21 16.89
CA GLU A 317 -11.07 15.41 16.18
C GLU A 317 -10.91 15.46 14.65
N LYS A 318 -9.69 15.74 14.18
CA LYS A 318 -9.33 15.80 12.77
C LYS A 318 -8.06 14.98 12.52
N PRO A 319 -8.13 13.65 12.68
CA PRO A 319 -6.96 12.80 12.59
C PRO A 319 -6.35 12.81 11.20
N VAL A 320 -5.01 12.83 11.16
CA VAL A 320 -4.21 12.72 9.95
C VAL A 320 -3.20 11.60 10.16
N ASN A 321 -3.26 10.57 9.32
CA ASN A 321 -2.36 9.43 9.34
C ASN A 321 -1.57 9.37 8.03
N PHE A 322 -0.49 8.60 8.01
CA PHE A 322 0.35 8.42 6.84
C PHE A 322 0.28 6.98 6.34
N ALA A 323 0.09 6.80 5.03
CA ALA A 323 0.01 5.49 4.40
C ALA A 323 1.26 5.19 3.58
N ASP A 324 1.74 3.95 3.70
CA ASP A 324 2.69 3.34 2.79
C ASP A 324 2.14 1.97 2.35
N TYR A 325 1.94 1.78 1.05
CA TYR A 325 1.20 0.63 0.56
C TYR A 325 1.51 0.31 -0.90
N TRP A 326 1.10 -0.90 -1.30
CA TRP A 326 1.23 -1.41 -2.65
C TRP A 326 -0.14 -1.66 -3.28
N GLY A 327 -0.20 -1.48 -4.58
CA GLY A 327 -1.30 -1.89 -5.43
C GLY A 327 -0.82 -2.77 -6.57
N LEU A 328 -1.75 -3.15 -7.44
CA LEU A 328 -1.47 -3.88 -8.66
C LEU A 328 -1.80 -3.00 -9.87
N ALA A 329 -0.91 -2.99 -10.85
CA ALA A 329 -1.02 -2.26 -12.10
C ALA A 329 -0.72 -3.16 -13.29
N VAL A 330 -1.20 -2.78 -14.47
CA VAL A 330 -0.93 -3.47 -15.73
C VAL A 330 0.15 -2.71 -16.50
N SER A 331 1.15 -3.43 -16.99
CA SER A 331 2.25 -2.88 -17.79
C SER A 331 1.76 -2.31 -19.11
N GLU A 332 2.33 -1.18 -19.52
CA GLU A 332 2.07 -0.58 -20.83
C GLU A 332 2.48 -1.51 -21.99
N GLY A 333 3.56 -2.27 -21.82
CA GLY A 333 4.03 -3.25 -22.80
C GLY A 333 3.28 -4.58 -22.81
N SER A 334 2.25 -4.78 -21.96
CA SER A 334 1.51 -6.05 -21.90
C SER A 334 0.66 -6.29 -23.15
N LYS A 335 0.82 -7.48 -23.75
CA LYS A 335 -0.07 -7.95 -24.82
C LYS A 335 -1.40 -8.51 -24.27
N ASN A 336 -1.47 -8.75 -22.96
CA ASN A 336 -2.60 -9.33 -22.25
C ASN A 336 -3.28 -8.33 -21.32
N ALA A 337 -3.21 -7.03 -21.61
CA ALA A 337 -3.65 -5.97 -20.71
C ALA A 337 -5.11 -6.11 -20.23
N ALA A 338 -6.02 -6.56 -21.10
CA ALA A 338 -7.41 -6.80 -20.75
C ALA A 338 -7.56 -7.90 -19.69
N TYR A 339 -6.82 -9.00 -19.82
CA TYR A 339 -6.79 -10.09 -18.84
C TYR A 339 -6.07 -9.67 -17.53
N GLY A 340 -5.02 -8.86 -17.65
CA GLY A 340 -4.34 -8.29 -16.48
C GLY A 340 -5.29 -7.47 -15.62
N TRP A 341 -6.07 -6.57 -16.22
CA TRP A 341 -7.08 -5.79 -15.51
C TRP A 341 -8.26 -6.63 -15.01
N ASP A 342 -8.74 -7.61 -15.78
CA ASP A 342 -9.78 -8.56 -15.31
C ASP A 342 -9.32 -9.30 -14.05
N PHE A 343 -8.05 -9.78 -14.04
CA PHE A 343 -7.45 -10.39 -12.85
C PHE A 343 -7.39 -9.44 -11.66
N ILE A 344 -6.90 -8.21 -11.86
CA ILE A 344 -6.73 -7.22 -10.78
C ILE A 344 -8.08 -6.85 -10.18
N VAL A 345 -9.06 -6.52 -11.00
CA VAL A 345 -10.41 -6.14 -10.54
C VAL A 345 -11.08 -7.30 -9.81
N TYR A 346 -11.04 -8.51 -10.38
CA TYR A 346 -11.59 -9.69 -9.74
C TYR A 346 -10.93 -10.00 -8.40
N SER A 347 -9.61 -9.89 -8.31
CA SER A 347 -8.85 -10.21 -7.10
C SER A 347 -9.06 -9.17 -5.99
N LEU A 348 -9.06 -7.89 -6.32
CA LEU A 348 -9.00 -6.81 -5.34
C LEU A 348 -10.35 -6.13 -5.08
N ALA A 349 -11.30 -6.19 -6.01
CA ALA A 349 -12.63 -5.62 -5.82
C ALA A 349 -13.68 -6.64 -5.34
N ASP A 350 -13.38 -7.95 -5.38
CA ASP A 350 -14.20 -8.98 -4.77
C ASP A 350 -13.86 -9.16 -3.29
N GLN A 351 -14.84 -8.93 -2.42
CA GLN A 351 -14.63 -8.95 -0.97
C GLN A 351 -14.14 -10.31 -0.45
N LYS A 352 -14.69 -11.43 -0.97
CA LYS A 352 -14.36 -12.77 -0.48
C LYS A 352 -12.93 -13.14 -0.84
N THR A 353 -12.51 -12.80 -2.04
CA THR A 353 -11.16 -13.08 -2.53
C THR A 353 -10.13 -12.23 -1.80
N ALA A 354 -10.39 -10.91 -1.64
CA ALA A 354 -9.54 -10.02 -0.91
C ALA A 354 -9.43 -10.40 0.59
N GLU A 355 -10.53 -10.85 1.21
CA GLU A 355 -10.52 -11.31 2.60
C GLU A 355 -9.61 -12.52 2.82
N LYS A 356 -9.62 -13.51 1.92
CA LYS A 356 -8.72 -14.67 2.00
C LYS A 356 -7.24 -14.27 1.95
N TYR A 357 -6.91 -13.27 1.12
CA TYR A 357 -5.56 -12.70 1.12
C TYR A 357 -5.20 -12.12 2.48
N LEU A 358 -6.09 -11.35 3.13
CA LEU A 358 -5.83 -10.77 4.45
C LEU A 358 -5.67 -11.83 5.54
N GLU A 359 -6.42 -12.93 5.46
CA GLU A 359 -6.34 -14.05 6.42
C GLU A 359 -4.94 -14.69 6.45
N VAL A 360 -4.30 -14.83 5.27
CA VAL A 360 -2.98 -15.44 5.17
C VAL A 360 -1.84 -14.44 5.29
N SER A 361 -1.98 -13.25 4.74
CA SER A 361 -0.93 -12.23 4.71
C SER A 361 -0.82 -11.42 6.00
N LYS A 362 -1.90 -11.33 6.76
CA LYS A 362 -2.03 -10.42 7.93
C LYS A 362 -1.75 -8.96 7.57
N ARG A 363 -1.97 -8.58 6.30
CA ARG A 363 -1.89 -7.18 5.85
C ARG A 363 -3.16 -6.41 6.23
N PRO A 364 -3.08 -5.10 6.45
CA PRO A 364 -4.27 -4.27 6.66
C PRO A 364 -5.17 -4.21 5.41
N PRO A 365 -6.50 -4.13 5.56
CA PRO A 365 -7.42 -4.13 4.44
C PRO A 365 -7.35 -2.84 3.61
N ALA A 366 -7.58 -2.98 2.29
CA ALA A 366 -7.77 -1.84 1.37
C ALA A 366 -9.26 -1.58 1.07
N LEU A 367 -10.09 -2.63 0.96
CA LEU A 367 -11.53 -2.46 0.68
C LEU A 367 -12.27 -1.84 1.87
N ARG A 368 -13.10 -0.82 1.62
CA ARG A 368 -13.91 -0.16 2.67
C ARG A 368 -14.79 -1.13 3.44
N THR A 369 -15.37 -2.13 2.77
CA THR A 369 -16.18 -3.17 3.42
C THR A 369 -15.36 -4.04 4.37
N LEU A 370 -14.11 -4.36 4.01
CA LEU A 370 -13.19 -5.09 4.87
C LEU A 370 -12.61 -4.20 5.97
N ILE A 371 -12.33 -2.91 5.69
CA ILE A 371 -11.97 -1.93 6.72
C ILE A 371 -13.05 -1.91 7.81
N GLN A 372 -14.33 -1.88 7.43
CA GLN A 372 -15.45 -1.93 8.36
C GLN A 372 -15.49 -3.26 9.14
N LYS A 373 -15.31 -4.38 8.44
CA LYS A 373 -15.33 -5.72 9.04
C LYS A 373 -14.20 -5.88 10.08
N PHE A 374 -13.00 -5.43 9.74
CA PHE A 374 -11.82 -5.53 10.61
C PHE A 374 -11.65 -4.37 11.60
N ALA A 375 -12.58 -3.39 11.63
CA ALA A 375 -12.45 -2.19 12.48
C ALA A 375 -12.23 -2.48 13.98
N ASN A 376 -12.72 -3.61 14.47
CA ASN A 376 -12.56 -4.04 15.86
C ASN A 376 -11.63 -5.25 16.02
N ASP A 377 -10.92 -5.64 14.97
CA ASP A 377 -9.91 -6.69 15.04
C ASP A 377 -8.76 -6.24 15.96
N PRO A 378 -8.29 -7.09 16.91
CA PRO A 378 -7.28 -6.70 17.88
C PRO A 378 -5.91 -6.38 17.25
N ASP A 379 -5.58 -6.99 16.10
CA ASP A 379 -4.30 -6.83 15.42
C ASP A 379 -4.37 -5.81 14.28
N LEU A 380 -5.43 -5.85 13.47
CA LEU A 380 -5.55 -5.04 12.26
C LEU A 380 -6.49 -3.83 12.38
N GLY A 381 -7.34 -3.77 13.42
CA GLY A 381 -8.40 -2.77 13.53
C GLY A 381 -7.92 -1.33 13.59
N VAL A 382 -6.77 -1.09 14.20
CA VAL A 382 -6.18 0.26 14.26
C VAL A 382 -5.74 0.69 12.86
N PHE A 383 -4.98 -0.16 12.14
CA PHE A 383 -4.53 0.11 10.77
C PHE A 383 -5.72 0.33 9.83
N ALA A 384 -6.74 -0.54 9.91
CA ALA A 384 -7.95 -0.44 9.12
C ALA A 384 -8.65 0.91 9.29
N ARG A 385 -8.83 1.36 10.54
CA ARG A 385 -9.48 2.65 10.82
C ARG A 385 -8.62 3.83 10.39
N GLN A 386 -7.30 3.79 10.59
CA GLN A 386 -6.37 4.84 10.17
C GLN A 386 -6.34 5.01 8.64
N ALA A 387 -6.54 3.94 7.85
CA ALA A 387 -6.59 4.01 6.40
C ALA A 387 -7.66 4.98 5.87
N LEU A 388 -8.76 5.20 6.62
CA LEU A 388 -9.83 6.14 6.23
C LEU A 388 -9.43 7.61 6.31
N THR A 389 -8.45 7.95 7.13
CA THR A 389 -7.92 9.30 7.33
C THR A 389 -6.46 9.44 6.93
N ALA A 390 -5.94 8.39 6.30
CA ALA A 390 -4.57 8.37 5.81
C ALA A 390 -4.39 9.34 4.63
N ARG A 391 -3.21 9.90 4.55
CA ARG A 391 -2.72 10.73 3.46
C ARG A 391 -1.38 10.19 2.99
N SER A 392 -1.05 10.53 1.79
CA SER A 392 0.25 10.37 1.17
C SER A 392 0.57 11.66 0.40
N TRP A 393 1.69 11.68 -0.24
CA TRP A 393 1.99 12.69 -1.23
C TRP A 393 2.81 12.07 -2.37
N PRO A 394 2.66 12.56 -3.60
CA PRO A 394 3.40 12.05 -4.75
C PRO A 394 4.90 12.20 -4.54
N GLN A 395 5.66 11.11 -4.60
CA GLN A 395 7.11 11.09 -4.41
C GLN A 395 7.77 10.52 -5.67
N PRO A 396 8.46 11.35 -6.46
CA PRO A 396 9.10 10.88 -7.70
C PRO A 396 10.13 9.78 -7.45
N ASP A 397 10.81 9.84 -6.32
CA ASP A 397 11.79 8.82 -5.88
C ASP A 397 11.70 8.64 -4.36
N ASN A 398 10.95 7.63 -3.92
CA ASN A 398 10.71 7.37 -2.51
C ASN A 398 12.01 7.15 -1.71
N ASN A 399 12.99 6.46 -2.29
CA ASN A 399 14.25 6.18 -1.60
C ASN A 399 15.07 7.46 -1.41
N LYS A 400 15.11 8.32 -2.44
CA LYS A 400 15.77 9.63 -2.32
C LYS A 400 15.05 10.54 -1.34
N VAL A 401 13.71 10.56 -1.36
CA VAL A 401 12.91 11.32 -0.39
C VAL A 401 13.24 10.90 1.04
N LYS A 402 13.24 9.60 1.33
CA LYS A 402 13.64 9.07 2.65
C LYS A 402 15.05 9.48 3.03
N GLN A 403 15.99 9.41 2.09
CA GLN A 403 17.37 9.83 2.33
C GLN A 403 17.49 11.33 2.60
N ILE A 404 16.77 12.19 1.86
CA ILE A 404 16.76 13.65 2.07
C ILE A 404 16.25 13.98 3.48
N PHE A 405 15.13 13.40 3.90
CA PHE A 405 14.61 13.60 5.26
C PHE A 405 15.56 13.06 6.33
N SER A 406 16.17 11.91 6.12
CA SER A 406 17.18 11.35 7.03
C SER A 406 18.39 12.27 7.15
N ASN A 407 18.93 12.76 6.03
CA ASN A 407 20.06 13.69 6.00
C ASN A 407 19.72 15.02 6.66
N MET A 408 18.49 15.52 6.45
CA MET A 408 17.99 16.74 7.09
C MET A 408 18.03 16.62 8.62
N ILE A 409 17.48 15.52 9.17
CA ILE A 409 17.50 15.24 10.60
C ILE A 409 18.93 15.11 11.11
N GLU A 410 19.74 14.27 10.46
CA GLU A 410 21.13 14.01 10.87
C GLU A 410 21.98 15.28 10.88
N SER A 411 21.82 16.14 9.88
CA SER A 411 22.63 17.36 9.78
C SER A 411 22.43 18.29 10.97
N VAL A 412 21.24 18.33 11.54
CA VAL A 412 20.95 19.10 12.76
C VAL A 412 21.45 18.38 14.00
N LEU A 413 21.24 17.06 14.10
CA LEU A 413 21.68 16.26 15.26
C LEU A 413 23.21 16.28 15.42
N THR A 414 23.95 16.37 14.31
CA THR A 414 25.40 16.45 14.29
C THR A 414 25.94 17.89 14.32
N ALA A 415 25.05 18.89 14.49
CA ALA A 415 25.37 20.33 14.48
C ALA A 415 26.12 20.81 13.20
N LYS A 416 25.95 20.10 12.08
CA LYS A 416 26.51 20.51 10.78
C LYS A 416 25.73 21.66 10.15
N LEU A 417 24.43 21.67 10.34
CA LEU A 417 23.52 22.71 9.84
C LEU A 417 22.60 23.18 10.97
N SER A 418 22.21 24.44 10.92
CA SER A 418 21.06 24.92 11.68
C SER A 418 19.76 24.29 11.15
N ARG A 419 18.69 24.30 11.94
CA ARG A 419 17.38 23.78 11.52
C ARG A 419 16.87 24.42 10.24
N ARG A 420 17.03 25.73 10.12
CA ARG A 420 16.60 26.48 8.94
C ARG A 420 17.40 26.10 7.69
N GLU A 421 18.72 25.99 7.81
CA GLU A 421 19.58 25.57 6.70
C GLU A 421 19.28 24.13 6.28
N ALA A 422 19.01 23.23 7.22
CA ALA A 422 18.65 21.85 6.94
C ALA A 422 17.32 21.74 6.19
N LEU A 423 16.29 22.50 6.61
CA LEU A 423 15.01 22.58 5.92
C LEU A 423 15.17 23.15 4.50
N GLN A 424 15.88 24.26 4.34
CA GLN A 424 16.10 24.89 3.04
C GLN A 424 16.85 23.94 2.08
N LYS A 425 17.86 23.23 2.59
CA LYS A 425 18.60 22.24 1.81
C LYS A 425 17.69 21.08 1.37
N ALA A 426 16.89 20.54 2.30
CA ALA A 426 15.96 19.45 1.99
C ALA A 426 14.90 19.89 0.97
N GLU A 427 14.36 21.10 1.10
CA GLU A 427 13.42 21.68 0.13
C GLU A 427 14.03 21.75 -1.28
N ASN A 428 15.26 22.24 -1.40
CA ASN A 428 15.96 22.33 -2.68
C ASN A 428 16.19 20.93 -3.28
N GLU A 429 16.71 19.99 -2.49
CA GLU A 429 16.96 18.59 -2.93
C GLU A 429 15.66 17.86 -3.33
N LEU A 430 14.56 18.11 -2.63
CA LEU A 430 13.25 17.57 -2.97
C LEU A 430 12.73 18.17 -4.29
N ASN A 431 12.88 19.47 -4.50
CA ASN A 431 12.47 20.16 -5.72
C ASN A 431 13.26 19.70 -6.96
N GLU A 432 14.51 19.23 -6.79
CA GLU A 432 15.31 18.63 -7.88
C GLU A 432 14.75 17.28 -8.36
N LEU A 433 13.83 16.65 -7.60
CA LEU A 433 13.21 15.38 -7.98
C LEU A 433 12.00 15.56 -8.92
N TYR A 434 11.44 16.79 -9.04
CA TYR A 434 10.27 17.12 -9.86
C TYR A 434 10.64 17.83 -11.14
#